data_69c474e52d736d3b1cf1a4b364460f3f
#
_entry.id   69c474e52d736d3b1cf1a4b364460f3f
#
_cell.length_a   1.000
_cell.length_b   1.000
_cell.length_c   1.000
_cell.angle_alpha   90.00
_cell.angle_beta   90.00
_cell.angle_gamma   90.00
#
_symmetry.space_group_name_H-M   'P 1'
#
loop_
_entity.id
_entity.type
_entity.pdbx_description
1 polymer ?
#
loop_
_entity_poly.entity_id
_entity_poly.type
_entity_poly.pdbx_seq_one_letter_code
_entity_poly.pdbx_strand_id
1 'polypeptide(L)'
;VRRGFEAPGSARLELVSGVLLLHPEDSVLDGMLDGWEKQQLGRRLEPDTIRDRQSVVRRFVDFSGEYPWNWTAAHIDEWSATLISEGGRAKSTIRAYQGALRLFCDFITSPHYHWSEVCEERFGTHPVQVCHEWNTTAHLDEYEGDTDRRPMTREEVQALFDYADDQVERAVWLGRKRALPAYRDATVFKTIYGWGLRVSEASRLDVTDFYGTPRHRSLDAWL
;
A
#
# COMPACT_ATOMS: atom_id res chain seq x y z
N VAL A 1 -17.55 32.24 22.17
CA VAL A 1 -17.51 31.54 20.87
C VAL A 1 -16.65 30.31 21.06
N ARG A 2 -17.23 29.10 21.19
CA ARG A 2 -16.48 27.85 21.18
C ARG A 2 -15.90 27.68 19.78
N ARG A 3 -14.57 27.75 19.65
CA ARG A 3 -13.88 27.30 18.44
C ARG A 3 -14.23 25.81 18.31
N GLY A 4 -15.02 25.45 17.30
CA GLY A 4 -15.27 24.07 16.97
C GLY A 4 -13.94 23.38 16.74
N PHE A 5 -13.77 22.20 17.31
CA PHE A 5 -12.56 21.38 17.09
C PHE A 5 -12.62 20.89 15.65
N GLU A 6 -11.79 21.45 14.78
CA GLU A 6 -11.69 21.00 13.39
C GLU A 6 -10.93 19.67 13.32
N ALA A 7 -11.42 18.75 12.50
CA ALA A 7 -10.78 17.45 12.32
C ALA A 7 -9.39 17.61 11.67
N PRO A 8 -8.36 16.86 12.08
CA PRO A 8 -7.08 16.81 11.40
C PRO A 8 -7.27 16.48 9.91
N GLY A 9 -6.63 17.25 9.04
CA GLY A 9 -6.79 17.10 7.58
C GLY A 9 -7.95 17.92 6.98
N SER A 10 -8.64 18.74 7.77
CA SER A 10 -9.66 19.65 7.23
C SER A 10 -9.03 20.78 6.40
N ALA A 11 -9.76 21.24 5.38
CA ALA A 11 -9.28 22.25 4.44
C ALA A 11 -8.76 23.54 5.10
N ARG A 12 -9.41 23.98 6.18
CA ARG A 12 -9.02 25.20 6.91
C ARG A 12 -7.70 25.07 7.66
N LEU A 13 -7.30 23.84 8.02
CA LEU A 13 -6.02 23.58 8.69
C LEU A 13 -4.87 23.40 7.68
N GLU A 14 -5.18 22.89 6.49
CA GLU A 14 -4.16 22.60 5.47
C GLU A 14 -3.88 23.81 4.55
N LEU A 15 -4.85 24.69 4.36
CA LEU A 15 -4.69 25.86 3.49
C LEU A 15 -4.32 27.10 4.28
N VAL A 16 -3.18 27.72 3.93
CA VAL A 16 -2.74 28.98 4.53
C VAL A 16 -3.59 30.12 4.01
N SER A 17 -4.24 30.85 4.92
CA SER A 17 -5.06 32.03 4.58
C SER A 17 -4.18 33.20 4.16
N GLY A 18 -4.51 33.87 3.04
CA GLY A 18 -3.95 35.16 2.66
C GLY A 18 -2.70 35.13 1.78
N VAL A 19 -2.25 33.99 1.29
CA VAL A 19 -1.17 33.90 0.29
C VAL A 19 -1.78 33.86 -1.12
N LEU A 20 -1.36 34.79 -1.99
CA LEU A 20 -1.65 34.74 -3.42
C LEU A 20 -0.82 33.60 -4.03
N LEU A 21 -1.48 32.52 -4.42
CA LEU A 21 -0.86 31.35 -5.03
C LEU A 21 -0.82 31.54 -6.55
N LEU A 22 0.33 31.23 -7.18
CA LEU A 22 0.50 31.24 -8.64
C LEU A 22 -0.34 30.13 -9.30
N HIS A 23 -0.52 29.01 -8.59
CA HIS A 23 -1.30 27.86 -9.00
C HIS A 23 -2.20 27.43 -7.83
N PRO A 24 -3.37 28.05 -7.66
CA PRO A 24 -4.27 27.76 -6.55
C PRO A 24 -4.81 26.33 -6.58
N GLU A 25 -4.96 25.75 -7.78
CA GLU A 25 -5.44 24.39 -7.99
C GLU A 25 -4.46 23.36 -7.43
N ASP A 26 -3.17 23.47 -7.77
CA ASP A 26 -2.12 22.59 -7.26
C ASP A 26 -2.06 22.64 -5.73
N SER A 27 -2.13 23.85 -5.17
CA SER A 27 -2.09 24.04 -3.73
C SER A 27 -3.28 23.40 -3.01
N VAL A 28 -4.47 23.44 -3.60
CA VAL A 28 -5.65 22.77 -3.03
C VAL A 28 -5.51 21.26 -3.13
N LEU A 29 -5.02 20.75 -4.25
CA LEU A 29 -4.76 19.30 -4.42
C LEU A 29 -3.72 18.80 -3.41
N ASP A 30 -2.60 19.52 -3.26
CA ASP A 30 -1.58 19.15 -2.28
C ASP A 30 -2.13 19.22 -0.85
N GLY A 31 -2.90 20.24 -0.51
CA GLY A 31 -3.58 20.32 0.77
C GLY A 31 -4.56 19.15 1.01
N MET A 32 -5.31 18.72 -0.01
CA MET A 32 -6.16 17.52 0.08
C MET A 32 -5.34 16.27 0.37
N LEU A 33 -4.22 16.08 -0.33
CA LEU A 33 -3.35 14.91 -0.14
C LEU A 33 -2.69 14.91 1.25
N ASP A 34 -2.20 16.07 1.72
CA ASP A 34 -1.62 16.22 3.06
C ASP A 34 -2.68 15.96 4.15
N GLY A 35 -3.89 16.48 3.96
CA GLY A 35 -5.01 16.25 4.85
C GLY A 35 -5.40 14.77 4.92
N TRP A 36 -5.42 14.11 3.75
CA TRP A 36 -5.71 12.68 3.68
C TRP A 36 -4.61 11.82 4.30
N GLU A 37 -3.35 12.20 4.15
CA GLU A 37 -2.22 11.57 4.85
C GLU A 37 -2.42 11.62 6.36
N LYS A 38 -2.72 12.81 6.92
CA LYS A 38 -2.96 12.99 8.36
C LYS A 38 -4.13 12.14 8.86
N GLN A 39 -5.21 12.06 8.08
CA GLN A 39 -6.36 11.21 8.40
C GLN A 39 -5.95 9.72 8.42
N GLN A 40 -5.16 9.26 7.46
CA GLN A 40 -4.70 7.87 7.37
C GLN A 40 -3.69 7.54 8.48
N LEU A 41 -2.75 8.42 8.79
CA LEU A 41 -1.83 8.28 9.93
C LEU A 41 -2.57 8.20 11.27
N GLY A 42 -3.60 9.02 11.45
CA GLY A 42 -4.48 8.95 12.63
C GLY A 42 -5.19 7.60 12.79
N ARG A 43 -5.41 6.89 11.69
CA ARG A 43 -5.94 5.51 11.64
C ARG A 43 -4.85 4.43 11.73
N ARG A 44 -3.59 4.83 11.95
CA ARG A 44 -2.42 3.94 12.06
C ARG A 44 -2.14 3.10 10.81
N LEU A 45 -2.40 3.65 9.63
CA LEU A 45 -1.96 3.01 8.40
C LEU A 45 -0.44 3.14 8.26
N GLU A 46 0.17 2.12 7.66
CA GLU A 46 1.60 2.12 7.35
C GLU A 46 1.95 3.20 6.32
N PRO A 47 3.08 3.93 6.49
CA PRO A 47 3.49 5.01 5.59
C PRO A 47 3.59 4.58 4.12
N ASP A 48 4.04 3.35 3.86
CA ASP A 48 4.13 2.81 2.50
C ASP A 48 2.75 2.69 1.85
N THR A 49 1.76 2.21 2.60
CA THR A 49 0.36 2.14 2.13
C THR A 49 -0.19 3.52 1.80
N ILE A 50 0.14 4.53 2.60
CA ILE A 50 -0.31 5.91 2.38
C ILE A 50 0.32 6.47 1.09
N ARG A 51 1.64 6.31 0.93
CA ARG A 51 2.35 6.75 -0.28
C ARG A 51 1.82 6.07 -1.55
N ASP A 52 1.56 4.78 -1.49
CA ASP A 52 1.01 4.03 -2.62
C ASP A 52 -0.37 4.57 -3.03
N ARG A 53 -1.25 4.83 -2.06
CA ARG A 53 -2.56 5.42 -2.31
C ARG A 53 -2.48 6.83 -2.90
N GLN A 54 -1.62 7.69 -2.35
CA GLN A 54 -1.40 9.04 -2.89
C GLN A 54 -0.83 8.98 -4.31
N SER A 55 0.09 8.05 -4.59
CA SER A 55 0.63 7.81 -5.93
C SER A 55 -0.47 7.45 -6.94
N VAL A 56 -1.47 6.67 -6.53
CA VAL A 56 -2.64 6.34 -7.39
C VAL A 56 -3.44 7.60 -7.70
N VAL A 57 -3.71 8.46 -6.71
CA VAL A 57 -4.44 9.71 -6.91
C VAL A 57 -3.69 10.62 -7.90
N ARG A 58 -2.38 10.82 -7.71
CA ARG A 58 -1.56 11.65 -8.62
C ARG A 58 -1.55 11.10 -10.06
N ARG A 59 -1.42 9.77 -10.23
CA ARG A 59 -1.52 9.14 -11.56
C ARG A 59 -2.87 9.37 -12.23
N PHE A 60 -3.94 9.40 -11.44
CA PHE A 60 -5.27 9.66 -11.99
C PHE A 60 -5.45 11.12 -12.38
N VAL A 61 -4.90 12.08 -11.62
CA VAL A 61 -4.81 13.50 -12.02
C VAL A 61 -4.05 13.63 -13.33
N ASP A 62 -2.86 13.02 -13.43
CA ASP A 62 -2.03 13.06 -14.64
C ASP A 62 -2.74 12.46 -15.86
N PHE A 63 -3.50 11.38 -15.67
CA PHE A 63 -4.25 10.72 -16.73
C PHE A 63 -5.46 11.54 -17.19
N SER A 64 -6.27 12.02 -16.27
CA SER A 64 -7.50 12.76 -16.57
C SER A 64 -7.22 14.18 -17.07
N GLY A 65 -6.06 14.75 -16.71
CA GLY A 65 -5.75 16.17 -16.92
C GLY A 65 -6.65 17.10 -16.09
N GLU A 66 -7.39 16.56 -15.13
CA GLU A 66 -8.40 17.28 -14.35
C GLU A 66 -8.16 17.16 -12.86
N TYR A 67 -8.51 18.20 -12.11
CA TYR A 67 -8.47 18.19 -10.66
C TYR A 67 -9.68 17.47 -10.03
N PRO A 68 -9.61 17.04 -8.76
CA PRO A 68 -10.64 16.22 -8.13
C PRO A 68 -12.07 16.79 -8.16
N TRP A 69 -12.21 18.12 -8.20
CA TRP A 69 -13.52 18.78 -8.26
C TRP A 69 -14.16 18.81 -9.66
N ASN A 70 -13.42 18.38 -10.69
CA ASN A 70 -13.88 18.24 -12.07
C ASN A 70 -13.97 16.76 -12.50
N TRP A 71 -13.65 15.82 -11.64
CA TRP A 71 -13.71 14.41 -12.00
C TRP A 71 -15.12 13.95 -12.25
N THR A 72 -15.26 13.03 -13.20
CA THR A 72 -16.51 12.38 -13.56
C THR A 72 -16.36 10.86 -13.54
N ALA A 73 -17.49 10.16 -13.50
CA ALA A 73 -17.47 8.70 -13.58
C ALA A 73 -16.87 8.20 -14.92
N ALA A 74 -17.03 8.96 -16.01
CA ALA A 74 -16.43 8.63 -17.31
C ALA A 74 -14.91 8.57 -17.26
N HIS A 75 -14.24 9.46 -16.50
CA HIS A 75 -12.80 9.42 -16.34
C HIS A 75 -12.32 8.11 -15.67
N ILE A 76 -13.13 7.55 -14.74
CA ILE A 76 -12.83 6.25 -14.12
C ILE A 76 -12.95 5.13 -15.15
N ASP A 77 -13.98 5.15 -16.00
CA ASP A 77 -14.19 4.15 -17.04
C ASP A 77 -13.05 4.17 -18.07
N GLU A 78 -12.67 5.34 -18.55
CA GLU A 78 -11.56 5.54 -19.51
C GLU A 78 -10.22 5.09 -18.92
N TRP A 79 -9.94 5.50 -17.67
CA TRP A 79 -8.71 5.09 -17.02
C TRP A 79 -8.63 3.58 -16.81
N SER A 80 -9.73 2.98 -16.38
CA SER A 80 -9.82 1.53 -16.17
C SER A 80 -9.61 0.78 -17.49
N ALA A 81 -10.22 1.25 -18.58
CA ALA A 81 -10.02 0.67 -19.91
C ALA A 81 -8.56 0.78 -20.38
N THR A 82 -7.91 1.93 -20.15
CA THR A 82 -6.49 2.14 -20.49
C THR A 82 -5.57 1.23 -19.67
N LEU A 83 -5.82 1.07 -18.37
CA LEU A 83 -5.04 0.16 -17.52
C LEU A 83 -5.12 -1.31 -17.98
N ILE A 84 -6.25 -1.70 -18.58
CA ILE A 84 -6.45 -3.05 -19.15
C ILE A 84 -5.73 -3.16 -20.50
N SER A 85 -5.99 -2.23 -21.42
CA SER A 85 -5.56 -2.34 -22.81
C SER A 85 -4.08 -2.07 -23.02
N GLU A 86 -3.54 -1.04 -22.38
CA GLU A 86 -2.14 -0.61 -22.57
C GLU A 86 -1.21 -1.17 -21.49
N GLY A 87 -1.69 -1.32 -20.28
CA GLY A 87 -0.90 -1.74 -19.13
C GLY A 87 -0.90 -3.23 -18.83
N GLY A 88 -1.80 -4.01 -19.42
CA GLY A 88 -1.96 -5.45 -19.11
C GLY A 88 -2.14 -5.71 -17.60
N ARG A 89 -2.70 -4.74 -16.87
CA ARG A 89 -2.78 -4.81 -15.41
C ARG A 89 -3.78 -5.87 -14.96
N ALA A 90 -3.40 -6.65 -13.95
CA ALA A 90 -4.28 -7.63 -13.36
C ALA A 90 -5.54 -6.96 -12.77
N LYS A 91 -6.68 -7.64 -12.81
CA LYS A 91 -7.97 -7.16 -12.23
C LYS A 91 -7.82 -6.72 -10.77
N SER A 92 -7.04 -7.47 -9.97
CA SER A 92 -6.76 -7.13 -8.57
C SER A 92 -6.03 -5.79 -8.42
N THR A 93 -5.11 -5.45 -9.34
CA THR A 93 -4.40 -4.17 -9.35
C THR A 93 -5.35 -3.03 -9.68
N ILE A 94 -6.21 -3.20 -10.70
CA ILE A 94 -7.19 -2.19 -11.09
C ILE A 94 -8.17 -1.93 -9.94
N ARG A 95 -8.66 -2.99 -9.30
CA ARG A 95 -9.52 -2.90 -8.12
C ARG A 95 -8.84 -2.15 -6.97
N ALA A 96 -7.56 -2.41 -6.72
CA ALA A 96 -6.80 -1.70 -5.69
C ALA A 96 -6.69 -0.19 -6.01
N TYR A 97 -6.47 0.17 -7.28
CA TYR A 97 -6.42 1.57 -7.71
C TYR A 97 -7.77 2.27 -7.57
N GLN A 98 -8.84 1.63 -8.06
CA GLN A 98 -10.21 2.14 -7.89
C GLN A 98 -10.60 2.28 -6.41
N GLY A 99 -10.17 1.33 -5.58
CA GLY A 99 -10.36 1.39 -4.12
C GLY A 99 -9.64 2.57 -3.47
N ALA A 100 -8.41 2.88 -3.90
CA ALA A 100 -7.68 4.05 -3.41
C ALA A 100 -8.37 5.36 -3.81
N LEU A 101 -8.83 5.48 -5.06
CA LEU A 101 -9.59 6.65 -5.53
C LEU A 101 -10.92 6.81 -4.79
N ARG A 102 -11.67 5.71 -4.59
CA ARG A 102 -12.92 5.74 -3.81
C ARG A 102 -12.68 6.30 -2.41
N LEU A 103 -11.65 5.81 -1.70
CA LEU A 103 -11.31 6.27 -0.36
C LEU A 103 -10.89 7.75 -0.33
N PHE A 104 -10.20 8.22 -1.36
CA PHE A 104 -9.85 9.62 -1.49
C PHE A 104 -11.09 10.48 -1.76
N CYS A 105 -11.96 10.08 -2.70
CA CYS A 105 -13.21 10.77 -2.95
C CYS A 105 -14.10 10.82 -1.69
N ASP A 106 -14.21 9.72 -0.95
CA ASP A 106 -14.93 9.69 0.33
C ASP A 106 -14.37 10.70 1.35
N PHE A 107 -13.05 10.88 1.36
CA PHE A 107 -12.40 11.86 2.23
C PHE A 107 -12.72 13.29 1.81
N ILE A 108 -12.55 13.66 0.53
CA ILE A 108 -12.71 15.04 0.06
C ILE A 108 -14.19 15.47 -0.05
N THR A 109 -15.11 14.53 -0.17
CA THR A 109 -16.55 14.81 -0.19
C THR A 109 -17.17 14.80 1.21
N SER A 110 -16.43 14.35 2.21
CA SER A 110 -16.92 14.28 3.58
C SER A 110 -17.10 15.70 4.17
N PRO A 111 -18.28 16.01 4.71
CA PRO A 111 -18.55 17.35 5.29
C PRO A 111 -17.67 17.66 6.52
N HIS A 112 -17.03 16.65 7.13
CA HIS A 112 -16.16 16.84 8.28
C HIS A 112 -14.83 17.52 7.93
N TYR A 113 -14.41 17.48 6.66
CA TYR A 113 -13.13 18.02 6.20
C TYR A 113 -13.26 19.32 5.40
N HIS A 114 -14.47 19.75 5.03
CA HIS A 114 -14.78 21.01 4.37
C HIS A 114 -14.11 21.26 3.01
N TRP A 115 -13.62 20.21 2.34
CA TRP A 115 -12.97 20.36 1.04
C TRP A 115 -13.97 20.75 -0.06
N SER A 116 -15.18 20.23 -0.01
CA SER A 116 -16.25 20.59 -0.97
C SER A 116 -16.60 22.07 -0.90
N GLU A 117 -16.69 22.62 0.32
CA GLU A 117 -16.99 24.05 0.54
C GLU A 117 -15.89 24.94 -0.02
N VAL A 118 -14.60 24.58 0.23
CA VAL A 118 -13.43 25.32 -0.26
C VAL A 118 -13.36 25.29 -1.78
N CYS A 119 -13.64 24.14 -2.42
CA CYS A 119 -13.62 24.04 -3.87
C CYS A 119 -14.76 24.87 -4.49
N GLU A 120 -15.97 24.81 -3.92
CA GLU A 120 -17.11 25.62 -4.38
C GLU A 120 -16.79 27.12 -4.28
N GLU A 121 -16.20 27.57 -3.17
CA GLU A 121 -15.82 28.97 -2.96
C GLU A 121 -14.74 29.43 -3.95
N ARG A 122 -13.76 28.58 -4.24
CA ARG A 122 -12.58 28.97 -5.05
C ARG A 122 -12.76 28.75 -6.54
N PHE A 123 -13.45 27.68 -6.91
CA PHE A 123 -13.51 27.21 -8.31
C PHE A 123 -14.94 27.13 -8.86
N GLY A 124 -15.97 27.38 -8.02
CA GLY A 124 -17.37 27.32 -8.43
C GLY A 124 -17.87 25.90 -8.71
N THR A 125 -17.14 24.89 -8.23
CA THR A 125 -17.48 23.48 -8.36
C THR A 125 -17.00 22.72 -7.13
N HIS A 126 -17.50 21.51 -6.91
CA HIS A 126 -17.13 20.69 -5.75
C HIS A 126 -16.84 19.23 -6.15
N PRO A 127 -15.96 18.55 -5.43
CA PRO A 127 -15.69 17.15 -5.68
C PRO A 127 -16.92 16.29 -5.38
N VAL A 128 -17.06 15.22 -6.17
CA VAL A 128 -18.10 14.20 -5.98
C VAL A 128 -17.47 12.82 -5.91
N GLN A 129 -18.21 11.83 -5.37
CA GLN A 129 -17.79 10.45 -5.46
C GLN A 129 -17.97 9.96 -6.91
N VAL A 130 -16.87 9.55 -7.55
CA VAL A 130 -16.86 9.11 -8.95
C VAL A 130 -16.68 7.59 -9.09
N CYS A 131 -16.35 6.89 -8.00
CA CYS A 131 -16.17 5.44 -7.98
C CYS A 131 -17.41 4.76 -7.39
N HIS A 132 -18.20 4.12 -8.23
CA HIS A 132 -19.45 3.44 -7.87
C HIS A 132 -19.36 1.94 -8.15
N GLU A 133 -20.28 1.13 -7.61
CA GLU A 133 -20.30 -0.32 -7.85
C GLU A 133 -20.45 -0.67 -9.34
N TRP A 134 -21.17 0.15 -10.08
CA TRP A 134 -21.45 -0.09 -11.51
C TRP A 134 -20.27 0.29 -12.43
N ASN A 135 -19.27 1.09 -11.97
CA ASN A 135 -18.10 1.49 -12.76
C ASN A 135 -16.76 1.02 -12.14
N THR A 136 -16.79 0.18 -11.13
CA THR A 136 -15.60 -0.39 -10.51
C THR A 136 -15.57 -1.90 -10.66
N THR A 137 -14.37 -2.47 -10.72
CA THR A 137 -14.16 -3.91 -10.87
C THR A 137 -14.69 -4.65 -9.65
N ALA A 138 -15.70 -5.50 -9.84
CA ALA A 138 -16.27 -6.32 -8.78
C ALA A 138 -15.23 -7.29 -8.20
N HIS A 139 -15.36 -7.59 -6.91
CA HIS A 139 -14.65 -8.70 -6.30
C HIS A 139 -15.39 -9.99 -6.67
N LEU A 140 -14.72 -10.86 -7.41
CA LEU A 140 -15.22 -12.20 -7.68
C LEU A 140 -14.64 -13.14 -6.61
N ASP A 141 -15.47 -14.06 -6.10
CA ASP A 141 -15.02 -15.06 -5.13
C ASP A 141 -14.12 -16.12 -5.77
N GLU A 142 -14.07 -16.18 -7.09
CA GLU A 142 -13.18 -17.06 -7.83
C GLU A 142 -11.75 -16.54 -7.83
N TYR A 143 -10.79 -17.48 -7.73
CA TYR A 143 -9.37 -17.19 -7.78
C TYR A 143 -8.99 -16.55 -9.13
N GLU A 144 -8.68 -15.26 -9.12
CA GLU A 144 -8.32 -14.46 -10.31
C GLU A 144 -6.82 -14.53 -10.66
N GLY A 145 -6.06 -15.35 -9.96
CA GLY A 145 -4.63 -15.43 -10.13
C GLY A 145 -4.24 -16.30 -11.32
N ASP A 146 -3.95 -15.69 -12.45
CA ASP A 146 -3.06 -16.32 -13.44
C ASP A 146 -1.64 -16.20 -12.89
N THR A 147 -1.16 -17.25 -12.24
CA THR A 147 0.17 -17.24 -11.62
C THR A 147 1.17 -17.78 -12.62
N ASP A 148 1.93 -16.90 -13.26
CA ASP A 148 3.19 -17.27 -13.93
C ASP A 148 4.16 -18.01 -12.98
N ARG A 149 3.88 -17.96 -11.68
CA ARG A 149 4.69 -18.57 -10.62
C ARG A 149 3.89 -19.63 -9.89
N ARG A 150 4.19 -20.90 -10.16
CA ARG A 150 3.66 -22.00 -9.36
C ARG A 150 4.42 -22.14 -8.02
N PRO A 151 3.78 -22.66 -6.98
CA PRO A 151 4.49 -23.05 -5.77
C PRO A 151 5.50 -24.18 -6.08
N MET A 152 6.59 -24.21 -5.32
CA MET A 152 7.56 -25.31 -5.40
C MET A 152 6.92 -26.61 -4.89
N THR A 153 7.26 -27.74 -5.53
CA THR A 153 6.89 -29.04 -5.00
C THR A 153 7.73 -29.36 -3.76
N ARG A 154 7.31 -30.39 -3.02
CA ARG A 154 8.06 -30.82 -1.84
C ARG A 154 9.48 -31.27 -2.19
N GLU A 155 9.64 -31.96 -3.30
CA GLU A 155 10.91 -32.42 -3.82
C GLU A 155 11.83 -31.26 -4.22
N GLU A 156 11.26 -30.21 -4.83
CA GLU A 156 12.01 -28.99 -5.18
C GLU A 156 12.46 -28.22 -3.94
N VAL A 157 11.61 -28.14 -2.91
CA VAL A 157 11.97 -27.52 -1.61
C VAL A 157 13.08 -28.34 -0.94
N GLN A 158 13.00 -29.68 -0.95
CA GLN A 158 14.03 -30.54 -0.40
C GLN A 158 15.37 -30.33 -1.15
N ALA A 159 15.35 -30.34 -2.49
CA ALA A 159 16.52 -30.08 -3.30
C ALA A 159 17.17 -28.72 -3.04
N LEU A 160 16.34 -27.68 -2.79
CA LEU A 160 16.83 -26.36 -2.39
C LEU A 160 17.58 -26.41 -1.05
N PHE A 161 17.05 -27.15 -0.06
CA PHE A 161 17.67 -27.28 1.25
C PHE A 161 18.97 -28.10 1.17
N ASP A 162 18.97 -29.20 0.45
CA ASP A 162 20.13 -30.04 0.22
C ASP A 162 21.26 -29.23 -0.45
N TYR A 163 20.93 -28.45 -1.48
CA TYR A 163 21.88 -27.57 -2.14
C TYR A 163 22.45 -26.50 -1.17
N ALA A 164 21.59 -25.90 -0.34
CA ALA A 164 22.05 -24.90 0.63
C ALA A 164 23.00 -25.52 1.68
N ASP A 165 22.72 -26.73 2.16
CA ASP A 165 23.59 -27.47 3.09
C ASP A 165 24.91 -27.87 2.42
N ASP A 166 24.89 -28.35 1.19
CA ASP A 166 26.10 -28.67 0.40
C ASP A 166 27.02 -27.43 0.23
N GLN A 167 26.44 -26.23 0.06
CA GLN A 167 27.24 -25.00 0.01
C GLN A 167 27.93 -24.70 1.34
N VAL A 168 27.29 -24.99 2.48
CA VAL A 168 27.90 -24.87 3.80
C VAL A 168 29.09 -25.87 3.95
N GLU A 169 28.83 -27.15 3.66
CA GLU A 169 29.83 -28.21 3.76
C GLU A 169 31.05 -27.91 2.88
N ARG A 170 30.82 -27.51 1.62
CA ARG A 170 31.86 -27.13 0.69
C ARG A 170 32.68 -25.92 1.18
N ALA A 171 32.01 -24.91 1.76
CA ALA A 171 32.71 -23.74 2.29
C ALA A 171 33.54 -24.06 3.52
N VAL A 172 33.06 -24.94 4.39
CA VAL A 172 33.80 -25.45 5.56
C VAL A 172 34.99 -26.28 5.12
N TRP A 173 34.79 -27.24 4.22
CA TRP A 173 35.87 -28.12 3.71
C TRP A 173 37.03 -27.35 3.05
N LEU A 174 36.68 -26.27 2.29
CA LEU A 174 37.66 -25.43 1.63
C LEU A 174 38.31 -24.38 2.56
N GLY A 175 37.94 -24.33 3.84
CA GLY A 175 38.46 -23.34 4.81
C GLY A 175 38.16 -21.90 4.41
N ARG A 176 37.12 -21.65 3.62
CA ARG A 176 36.80 -20.33 3.09
C ARG A 176 36.08 -19.46 4.11
N LYS A 177 36.40 -18.13 4.13
CA LYS A 177 35.69 -17.12 4.96
C LYS A 177 34.18 -17.03 4.69
N ARG A 178 33.67 -17.69 3.64
CA ARG A 178 32.26 -17.74 3.27
C ARG A 178 31.39 -18.79 3.97
N ALA A 179 31.96 -19.59 4.88
CA ALA A 179 31.22 -20.62 5.62
C ALA A 179 30.07 -20.02 6.47
N LEU A 180 30.32 -18.95 7.22
CA LEU A 180 29.26 -18.29 8.01
C LEU A 180 28.15 -17.69 7.18
N PRO A 181 28.39 -16.93 6.10
CA PRO A 181 27.33 -16.49 5.20
C PRO A 181 26.50 -17.65 4.62
N ALA A 182 27.15 -18.72 4.16
CA ALA A 182 26.43 -19.88 3.62
C ALA A 182 25.54 -20.54 4.68
N TYR A 183 26.05 -20.71 5.90
CA TYR A 183 25.29 -21.24 7.03
C TYR A 183 24.09 -20.35 7.38
N ARG A 184 24.28 -19.02 7.43
CA ARG A 184 23.19 -18.07 7.66
C ARG A 184 22.11 -18.22 6.59
N ASP A 185 22.49 -18.26 5.31
CA ASP A 185 21.55 -18.32 4.20
C ASP A 185 20.74 -19.63 4.23
N ALA A 186 21.37 -20.77 4.48
CA ALA A 186 20.71 -22.06 4.65
C ALA A 186 19.71 -22.03 5.83
N THR A 187 20.11 -21.43 6.96
CA THR A 187 19.25 -21.28 8.14
C THR A 187 18.04 -20.38 7.84
N VAL A 188 18.25 -19.25 7.17
CA VAL A 188 17.19 -18.32 6.80
C VAL A 188 16.15 -18.99 5.90
N PHE A 189 16.56 -19.74 4.87
CA PHE A 189 15.61 -20.47 3.99
C PHE A 189 14.77 -21.48 4.77
N LYS A 190 15.39 -22.26 5.64
CA LYS A 190 14.69 -23.25 6.48
C LYS A 190 13.72 -22.59 7.47
N THR A 191 14.14 -21.46 8.08
CA THR A 191 13.31 -20.69 9.00
C THR A 191 12.08 -20.11 8.28
N ILE A 192 12.28 -19.48 7.12
CA ILE A 192 11.18 -18.94 6.30
C ILE A 192 10.18 -20.05 5.95
N TYR A 193 10.67 -21.19 5.49
CA TYR A 193 9.82 -22.30 5.10
C TYR A 193 9.10 -22.93 6.30
N GLY A 194 9.84 -23.22 7.37
CA GLY A 194 9.31 -23.91 8.55
C GLY A 194 8.24 -23.12 9.29
N TRP A 195 8.34 -21.79 9.29
CA TRP A 195 7.40 -20.90 9.98
C TRP A 195 6.45 -20.16 9.03
N GLY A 196 6.58 -20.33 7.73
CA GLY A 196 5.73 -19.67 6.73
C GLY A 196 5.91 -18.15 6.71
N LEU A 197 7.11 -17.65 7.03
CA LEU A 197 7.37 -16.21 7.15
C LEU A 197 7.41 -15.54 5.79
N ARG A 198 6.88 -14.32 5.72
CA ARG A 198 7.14 -13.42 4.60
C ARG A 198 8.58 -12.89 4.67
N VAL A 199 9.14 -12.49 3.52
CA VAL A 199 10.50 -11.93 3.45
C VAL A 199 10.68 -10.74 4.40
N SER A 200 9.69 -9.86 4.50
CA SER A 200 9.70 -8.71 5.41
C SER A 200 9.65 -9.11 6.90
N GLU A 201 8.98 -10.20 7.23
CA GLU A 201 8.91 -10.74 8.59
C GLU A 201 10.26 -11.39 8.94
N ALA A 202 10.81 -12.21 8.04
CA ALA A 202 12.11 -12.84 8.22
C ALA A 202 13.24 -11.81 8.38
N SER A 203 13.20 -10.69 7.64
CA SER A 203 14.20 -9.62 7.74
C SER A 203 14.18 -8.84 9.05
N ARG A 204 13.07 -8.92 9.80
CA ARG A 204 12.88 -8.26 11.10
C ARG A 204 13.10 -9.18 12.29
N LEU A 205 13.39 -10.47 12.06
CA LEU A 205 13.67 -11.40 13.15
C LEU A 205 14.89 -10.93 13.95
N ASP A 206 14.72 -10.88 15.26
CA ASP A 206 15.78 -10.60 16.22
C ASP A 206 16.05 -11.86 17.06
N VAL A 207 17.22 -11.91 17.67
CA VAL A 207 17.61 -12.98 18.60
C VAL A 207 16.62 -13.12 19.75
N THR A 208 16.04 -12.01 20.18
CA THR A 208 15.01 -11.97 21.24
C THR A 208 13.71 -12.68 20.88
N ASP A 209 13.41 -12.85 19.60
CA ASP A 209 12.21 -13.57 19.13
C ASP A 209 12.31 -15.09 19.41
N PHE A 210 13.54 -15.59 19.55
CA PHE A 210 13.84 -17.00 19.85
C PHE A 210 13.93 -17.30 21.35
N TYR A 211 14.02 -16.27 22.20
CA TYR A 211 13.97 -16.48 23.65
C TYR A 211 12.51 -16.57 24.09
N GLY A 212 12.11 -17.72 24.62
CA GLY A 212 10.77 -17.93 25.14
C GLY A 212 10.36 -16.81 26.10
N THR A 213 9.32 -16.07 25.73
CA THR A 213 8.66 -15.21 26.70
C THR A 213 8.14 -16.11 27.83
N PRO A 214 8.28 -15.74 29.10
CA PRO A 214 7.85 -16.56 30.25
C PRO A 214 6.37 -16.96 30.24
N ARG A 215 5.60 -16.48 29.26
CA ARG A 215 4.17 -16.76 29.09
C ARG A 215 3.84 -17.87 28.10
N HIS A 216 4.80 -18.36 27.29
CA HIS A 216 4.58 -19.46 26.35
C HIS A 216 5.31 -20.74 26.80
N ARG A 217 4.61 -21.56 27.59
CA ARG A 217 5.08 -22.89 28.03
C ARG A 217 5.30 -23.91 26.92
N SER A 218 4.96 -23.58 25.66
CA SER A 218 5.06 -24.51 24.53
C SER A 218 6.42 -24.55 23.86
N LEU A 219 7.35 -23.64 24.17
CA LEU A 219 8.69 -23.63 23.59
C LEU A 219 9.74 -24.36 24.46
N ASP A 220 9.45 -24.60 25.73
CA ASP A 220 10.34 -25.35 26.64
C ASP A 220 10.48 -26.83 26.29
N ALA A 221 9.73 -27.33 25.32
CA ALA A 221 9.73 -28.73 24.89
C ALA A 221 10.65 -29.01 23.67
N TRP A 222 11.30 -28.01 23.11
CA TRP A 222 12.08 -28.14 21.89
C TRP A 222 13.55 -27.68 22.00
N LEU A 223 14.00 -27.32 23.21
CA LEU A 223 15.40 -27.11 23.58
C LEU A 223 15.82 -28.23 24.57
#